data_3c91d4b3de20834a3991f4f130a1e22f
#
_entry.id   3c91d4b3de20834a3991f4f130a1e22f
#
_cell.length_a   1.000
_cell.length_b   1.000
_cell.length_c   1.000
_cell.angle_alpha   90.00
_cell.angle_beta   90.00
_cell.angle_gamma   90.00
#
_symmetry.space_group_name_H-M   'P 1'
#
loop_
_entity.id
_entity.type
_entity.pdbx_description
1 polymer ?
#
loop_
_entity_poly.entity_id
_entity_poly.type
_entity_poly.pdbx_seq_one_letter_code
_entity_poly.pdbx_strand_id
1 'polypeptide(L)'
;MLKSVLKSRGATSVSIIPLLFLSLGFQVAAQNGDDVRFPYETLRSPVSGLRGVVATSEPLAANAGLDILKRGGNAIDAAVATAAVLTLVEPHSTSLGGDAFIMVYLAEEKKLVGLNASGRAPYAMTLDALNGKLEKHDMNRIRGIYSVTVPGAVDGWFEVLEKYGTMTMAEVLEPAIHYAEHGFPVSPIIADAWRSLENNQEPSTRET
;
A
#
# COMPACT_ATOMS: atom_id res chain seq x y z
N MET A 1 26.00 60.35 -57.93
CA MET A 1 25.60 59.93 -59.27
C MET A 1 24.90 58.63 -59.11
N LEU A 2 23.77 58.35 -59.42
CA LEU A 2 22.59 58.69 -60.24
C LEU A 2 21.41 58.17 -59.43
N LYS A 3 20.50 58.88 -59.01
CA LYS A 3 19.16 59.27 -59.49
C LYS A 3 18.35 58.17 -60.26
N SER A 4 17.23 57.87 -59.60
CA SER A 4 15.89 57.72 -60.15
C SER A 4 15.63 56.49 -61.06
N VAL A 5 14.65 55.74 -60.68
CA VAL A 5 13.34 55.67 -61.37
C VAL A 5 12.26 55.08 -60.46
N LEU A 6 11.38 55.98 -60.06
CA LEU A 6 10.05 55.61 -59.61
C LEU A 6 9.24 55.01 -60.80
N LYS A 7 8.60 53.89 -60.65
CA LYS A 7 7.39 53.65 -61.40
C LYS A 7 6.39 52.83 -60.55
N SER A 8 5.33 53.47 -60.26
CA SER A 8 4.10 53.05 -59.68
C SER A 8 3.52 51.78 -60.30
N ARG A 9 3.12 50.85 -59.55
CA ARG A 9 2.01 49.94 -59.90
C ARG A 9 1.31 49.46 -58.67
N GLY A 10 0.03 49.80 -58.55
CA GLY A 10 -1.06 49.01 -58.04
C GLY A 10 -1.02 48.64 -56.58
N ALA A 11 -1.68 49.44 -55.79
CA ALA A 11 -2.11 49.04 -54.45
C ALA A 11 -3.16 47.90 -54.58
N THR A 12 -2.73 46.68 -54.42
CA THR A 12 -3.63 45.60 -54.00
C THR A 12 -3.66 45.57 -52.48
N SER A 13 -4.75 46.07 -51.92
CA SER A 13 -5.04 45.95 -50.51
C SER A 13 -5.13 44.50 -50.12
N VAL A 14 -4.05 43.95 -49.57
CA VAL A 14 -4.10 42.67 -48.87
C VAL A 14 -4.78 42.94 -47.57
N SER A 15 -6.06 42.62 -47.52
CA SER A 15 -6.85 42.60 -46.29
C SER A 15 -6.22 41.51 -45.40
N ILE A 16 -5.40 41.95 -44.45
CA ILE A 16 -4.96 41.06 -43.36
C ILE A 16 -6.18 40.87 -42.48
N ILE A 17 -6.88 39.77 -42.74
CA ILE A 17 -7.85 39.22 -41.79
C ILE A 17 -7.01 38.83 -40.56
N PRO A 18 -7.17 39.48 -39.40
CA PRO A 18 -6.58 38.94 -38.18
C PRO A 18 -7.23 37.59 -37.93
N LEU A 19 -6.47 36.54 -38.15
CA LEU A 19 -6.82 35.22 -37.68
C LEU A 19 -6.89 35.36 -36.15
N LEU A 20 -8.10 35.61 -35.67
CA LEU A 20 -8.40 35.46 -34.26
C LEU A 20 -8.19 34.00 -33.97
N PHE A 21 -6.97 33.66 -33.53
CA PHE A 21 -6.78 32.40 -32.80
C PHE A 21 -7.61 32.54 -31.56
N LEU A 22 -8.84 32.03 -31.67
CA LEU A 22 -9.62 31.62 -30.51
C LEU A 22 -8.80 30.49 -29.88
N SER A 23 -7.81 30.89 -29.08
CA SER A 23 -7.27 29.97 -28.08
C SER A 23 -8.44 29.65 -27.16
N LEU A 24 -9.19 28.60 -27.51
CA LEU A 24 -9.90 27.85 -26.49
C LEU A 24 -8.80 27.39 -25.53
N GLY A 25 -8.49 28.27 -24.60
CA GLY A 25 -7.85 27.86 -23.40
C GLY A 25 -8.72 26.77 -22.83
N PHE A 26 -8.29 25.53 -23.01
CA PHE A 26 -8.62 24.49 -22.08
C PHE A 26 -8.04 25.02 -20.75
N GLN A 27 -8.80 25.85 -20.09
CA GLN A 27 -8.70 25.95 -18.66
C GLN A 27 -9.13 24.55 -18.18
N VAL A 28 -8.12 23.68 -18.05
CA VAL A 28 -8.20 22.67 -17.03
C VAL A 28 -8.44 23.50 -15.78
N ALA A 29 -9.71 23.63 -15.40
CA ALA A 29 -10.06 24.00 -14.05
C ALA A 29 -9.28 22.96 -13.24
N ALA A 30 -8.14 23.34 -12.70
CA ALA A 30 -7.65 22.73 -11.51
C ALA A 30 -8.86 22.83 -10.59
N GLN A 31 -9.63 21.74 -10.52
CA GLN A 31 -10.57 21.58 -9.44
C GLN A 31 -9.68 21.89 -8.26
N ASN A 32 -9.98 22.98 -7.59
CA ASN A 32 -9.51 23.20 -6.25
C ASN A 32 -9.96 21.94 -5.52
N GLY A 33 -9.11 20.89 -5.61
CA GLY A 33 -9.18 19.80 -4.71
C GLY A 33 -9.17 20.50 -3.38
N ASP A 34 -10.27 20.38 -2.67
CA ASP A 34 -10.31 20.83 -1.30
C ASP A 34 -8.95 20.45 -0.75
N ASP A 35 -8.18 21.46 -0.36
CA ASP A 35 -6.90 21.26 0.30
C ASP A 35 -7.19 20.25 1.41
N VAL A 36 -6.95 18.98 1.14
CA VAL A 36 -6.92 17.97 2.17
C VAL A 36 -5.69 18.32 2.96
N ARG A 37 -5.83 19.37 3.76
CA ARG A 37 -4.87 19.73 4.78
C ARG A 37 -4.90 18.56 5.73
N PHE A 38 -3.99 17.65 5.49
CA PHE A 38 -3.66 16.68 6.53
C PHE A 38 -3.38 17.53 7.78
N PRO A 39 -4.08 17.29 8.88
CA PRO A 39 -3.96 18.08 10.12
C PRO A 39 -2.54 18.08 10.69
N TYR A 40 -1.66 17.33 10.07
CA TYR A 40 -0.24 17.31 10.35
C TYR A 40 0.49 17.77 9.10
N GLU A 41 0.98 19.02 9.11
CA GLU A 41 2.00 19.46 8.15
C GLU A 41 3.24 18.58 8.37
N THR A 42 3.28 17.46 7.65
CA THR A 42 4.49 16.67 7.61
C THR A 42 5.51 17.47 6.80
N LEU A 43 6.49 18.05 7.48
CA LEU A 43 7.61 18.78 6.85
C LEU A 43 8.54 17.84 6.05
N ARG A 44 8.11 16.63 5.75
CA ARG A 44 8.89 15.66 4.97
C ARG A 44 8.56 15.79 3.49
N SER A 45 9.61 15.99 2.70
CA SER A 45 9.49 15.87 1.24
C SER A 45 9.04 14.45 0.85
N PRO A 46 8.26 14.31 -0.24
CA PRO A 46 7.97 12.99 -0.81
C PRO A 46 9.24 12.21 -1.12
N VAL A 47 9.25 10.93 -0.81
CA VAL A 47 10.34 10.04 -1.19
C VAL A 47 10.07 9.49 -2.58
N SER A 48 11.04 9.65 -3.47
CA SER A 48 10.96 9.17 -4.85
C SER A 48 12.02 8.11 -5.10
N GLY A 49 11.68 7.10 -5.89
CA GLY A 49 12.59 6.03 -6.30
C GLY A 49 12.64 5.89 -7.82
N LEU A 50 13.83 5.73 -8.38
CA LEU A 50 14.03 5.55 -9.84
C LEU A 50 13.56 4.17 -10.33
N ARG A 51 13.64 3.14 -9.52
CA ARG A 51 13.38 1.75 -9.89
C ARG A 51 12.26 1.08 -9.11
N GLY A 52 11.80 1.69 -8.06
CA GLY A 52 10.74 1.19 -7.20
C GLY A 52 10.67 1.94 -5.89
N VAL A 53 9.56 1.79 -5.21
CA VAL A 53 9.30 2.39 -3.90
C VAL A 53 8.61 1.34 -3.03
N VAL A 54 8.96 1.30 -1.76
CA VAL A 54 8.26 0.52 -0.74
C VAL A 54 7.67 1.50 0.26
N ALA A 55 6.38 1.39 0.53
CA ALA A 55 5.68 2.22 1.50
C ALA A 55 4.90 1.33 2.46
N THR A 56 5.12 1.52 3.74
CA THR A 56 4.45 0.81 4.83
C THR A 56 4.51 1.64 6.11
N SER A 57 3.80 1.22 7.14
CA SER A 57 3.69 1.92 8.43
C SER A 57 4.99 1.94 9.23
N GLU A 58 5.89 0.95 9.01
CA GLU A 58 7.07 0.74 9.83
C GLU A 58 8.37 0.77 8.99
N PRO A 59 9.36 1.62 9.35
CA PRO A 59 10.58 1.81 8.56
C PRO A 59 11.46 0.55 8.38
N LEU A 60 11.53 -0.34 9.37
CA LEU A 60 12.32 -1.58 9.25
C LEU A 60 11.73 -2.49 8.19
N ALA A 61 10.39 -2.58 8.13
CA ALA A 61 9.71 -3.34 7.11
C ALA A 61 9.87 -2.72 5.71
N ALA A 62 9.84 -1.38 5.61
CA ALA A 62 10.13 -0.69 4.36
C ALA A 62 11.56 -0.96 3.87
N ASN A 63 12.53 -0.96 4.77
CA ASN A 63 13.92 -1.28 4.44
C ASN A 63 14.07 -2.72 3.94
N ALA A 64 13.43 -3.69 4.57
CA ALA A 64 13.45 -5.09 4.14
C ALA A 64 12.94 -5.24 2.69
N GLY A 65 11.79 -4.65 2.38
CA GLY A 65 11.28 -4.66 1.00
C GLY A 65 12.20 -3.96 0.01
N LEU A 66 12.80 -2.84 0.40
CA LEU A 66 13.77 -2.12 -0.44
C LEU A 66 15.04 -2.96 -0.69
N ASP A 67 15.50 -3.71 0.28
CA ASP A 67 16.66 -4.58 0.13
C ASP A 67 16.37 -5.77 -0.80
N ILE A 68 15.18 -6.32 -0.76
CA ILE A 68 14.72 -7.31 -1.75
C ILE A 68 14.74 -6.72 -3.17
N LEU A 69 14.23 -5.50 -3.36
CA LEU A 69 14.30 -4.83 -4.67
C LEU A 69 15.74 -4.60 -5.14
N LYS A 70 16.65 -4.22 -4.24
CA LYS A 70 18.10 -4.02 -4.56
C LYS A 70 18.78 -5.33 -4.94
N ARG A 71 18.38 -6.44 -4.34
CA ARG A 71 18.86 -7.80 -4.64
C ARG A 71 18.33 -8.36 -5.94
N GLY A 72 17.44 -7.65 -6.63
CA GLY A 72 16.88 -8.03 -7.92
C GLY A 72 15.51 -8.69 -7.85
N GLY A 73 14.90 -8.79 -6.68
CA GLY A 73 13.51 -9.21 -6.52
C GLY A 73 12.55 -8.20 -7.14
N ASN A 74 11.37 -8.65 -7.48
CA ASN A 74 10.32 -7.80 -8.03
C ASN A 74 9.42 -7.19 -6.92
N ALA A 75 8.37 -6.49 -7.31
CA ALA A 75 7.47 -5.83 -6.36
C ALA A 75 6.71 -6.83 -5.46
N ILE A 76 6.47 -8.04 -5.94
CA ILE A 76 5.78 -9.09 -5.18
C ILE A 76 6.70 -9.64 -4.09
N ASP A 77 7.96 -9.95 -4.45
CA ASP A 77 8.97 -10.41 -3.52
C ASP A 77 9.16 -9.39 -2.39
N ALA A 78 9.28 -8.10 -2.76
CA ALA A 78 9.42 -7.01 -1.81
C ALA A 78 8.18 -6.84 -0.91
N ALA A 79 6.98 -6.99 -1.45
CA ALA A 79 5.74 -6.87 -0.67
C ALA A 79 5.61 -7.98 0.37
N VAL A 80 5.93 -9.24 0.01
CA VAL A 80 5.89 -10.36 0.95
C VAL A 80 6.96 -10.20 2.02
N ALA A 81 8.19 -9.81 1.68
CA ALA A 81 9.24 -9.54 2.66
C ALA A 81 8.85 -8.43 3.64
N THR A 82 8.26 -7.35 3.13
CA THR A 82 7.74 -6.24 3.95
C THR A 82 6.65 -6.74 4.90
N ALA A 83 5.68 -7.50 4.39
CA ALA A 83 4.60 -8.06 5.19
C ALA A 83 5.12 -9.02 6.27
N ALA A 84 6.09 -9.87 5.94
CA ALA A 84 6.71 -10.77 6.90
C ALA A 84 7.42 -10.03 8.04
N VAL A 85 8.19 -8.98 7.74
CA VAL A 85 8.84 -8.16 8.76
C VAL A 85 7.81 -7.43 9.62
N LEU A 86 6.72 -6.92 9.05
CA LEU A 86 5.64 -6.27 9.81
C LEU A 86 5.07 -7.19 10.89
N THR A 87 4.98 -8.50 10.67
CA THR A 87 4.46 -9.42 11.70
C THR A 87 5.30 -9.45 12.97
N LEU A 88 6.56 -9.03 12.89
CA LEU A 88 7.48 -8.93 14.03
C LEU A 88 7.49 -7.53 14.61
N VAL A 89 7.63 -6.51 13.76
CA VAL A 89 7.89 -5.14 14.20
C VAL A 89 6.60 -4.37 14.52
N GLU A 90 5.44 -4.86 14.06
CA GLU A 90 4.11 -4.28 14.27
C GLU A 90 3.05 -5.35 14.61
N PRO A 91 3.31 -6.24 15.57
CA PRO A 91 2.51 -7.46 15.80
C PRO A 91 1.11 -7.21 16.35
N HIS A 92 0.83 -5.99 16.80
CA HIS A 92 -0.52 -5.57 17.22
C HIS A 92 -1.46 -5.29 16.03
N SER A 93 -0.92 -5.11 14.83
CA SER A 93 -1.67 -4.80 13.60
C SER A 93 -1.68 -5.94 12.59
N THR A 94 -0.66 -6.81 12.59
CA THR A 94 -0.51 -7.89 11.61
C THR A 94 0.18 -9.09 12.23
N SER A 95 -0.10 -10.29 11.71
CA SER A 95 0.48 -11.53 12.24
C SER A 95 0.54 -12.63 11.18
N LEU A 96 1.37 -13.67 11.45
CA LEU A 96 1.42 -14.89 10.63
C LEU A 96 0.09 -15.66 10.68
N GLY A 97 -0.63 -15.56 11.79
CA GLY A 97 -1.93 -16.19 12.00
C GLY A 97 -3.11 -15.35 11.51
N GLY A 98 -2.86 -14.26 10.81
CA GLY A 98 -3.88 -13.33 10.32
C GLY A 98 -4.32 -13.58 8.89
N ASP A 99 -4.91 -12.54 8.34
CA ASP A 99 -5.51 -12.50 7.01
C ASP A 99 -4.69 -11.59 6.08
N ALA A 100 -4.88 -11.75 4.78
CA ALA A 100 -4.33 -10.84 3.78
C ALA A 100 -5.29 -10.62 2.61
N PHE A 101 -5.32 -9.39 2.12
CA PHE A 101 -5.89 -9.05 0.83
C PHE A 101 -4.78 -8.47 -0.03
N ILE A 102 -4.55 -9.06 -1.19
CA ILE A 102 -3.42 -8.73 -2.05
C ILE A 102 -3.95 -8.23 -3.39
N MET A 103 -3.46 -7.10 -3.85
CA MET A 103 -3.73 -6.57 -5.18
C MET A 103 -2.43 -6.39 -5.95
N VAL A 104 -2.39 -6.96 -7.15
CA VAL A 104 -1.22 -6.91 -8.04
C VAL A 104 -1.62 -6.31 -9.38
N TYR A 105 -0.91 -5.28 -9.81
CA TYR A 105 -1.05 -4.76 -11.15
C TYR A 105 0.05 -5.31 -12.05
N LEU A 106 -0.34 -6.11 -13.04
CA LEU A 106 0.55 -6.68 -14.05
C LEU A 106 0.69 -5.67 -15.18
N ALA A 107 1.81 -4.95 -15.21
CA ALA A 107 2.00 -3.82 -16.13
C ALA A 107 2.00 -4.22 -17.60
N GLU A 108 2.61 -5.35 -17.96
CA GLU A 108 2.68 -5.87 -19.32
C GLU A 108 1.29 -6.26 -19.84
N GLU A 109 0.47 -6.89 -19.01
CA GLU A 109 -0.89 -7.31 -19.35
C GLU A 109 -1.91 -6.18 -19.14
N LYS A 110 -1.53 -5.07 -18.51
CA LYS A 110 -2.42 -3.98 -18.05
C LYS A 110 -3.60 -4.51 -17.24
N LYS A 111 -3.34 -5.48 -16.40
CA LYS A 111 -4.35 -6.22 -15.67
C LYS A 111 -4.16 -6.06 -14.16
N LEU A 112 -5.24 -5.80 -13.45
CA LEU A 112 -5.31 -5.85 -12.01
C LEU A 112 -5.80 -7.22 -11.58
N VAL A 113 -5.08 -7.86 -10.67
CA VAL A 113 -5.44 -9.16 -10.06
C VAL A 113 -5.59 -8.96 -8.56
N GLY A 114 -6.60 -9.60 -7.99
CA GLY A 114 -6.82 -9.63 -6.54
C GLY A 114 -6.74 -11.05 -6.01
N LEU A 115 -6.14 -11.21 -4.85
CA LEU A 115 -6.13 -12.44 -4.07
C LEU A 115 -6.79 -12.17 -2.72
N ASN A 116 -7.81 -12.95 -2.39
CA ASN A 116 -8.40 -12.98 -1.07
C ASN A 116 -7.77 -14.13 -0.28
N ALA A 117 -6.85 -13.79 0.59
CA ALA A 117 -6.20 -14.68 1.55
C ALA A 117 -6.71 -14.41 2.98
N SER A 118 -7.95 -13.94 3.11
CA SER A 118 -8.68 -13.93 4.37
C SER A 118 -9.10 -15.35 4.69
N GLY A 119 -8.73 -15.84 5.88
CA GLY A 119 -9.06 -17.17 6.33
C GLY A 119 -10.55 -17.41 6.42
N ARG A 120 -10.94 -18.66 6.40
CA ARG A 120 -12.34 -19.08 6.56
C ARG A 120 -12.70 -19.17 8.04
N ALA A 121 -13.98 -19.06 8.35
CA ALA A 121 -14.45 -19.41 9.69
C ALA A 121 -14.12 -20.90 9.98
N PRO A 122 -13.66 -21.24 11.19
CA PRO A 122 -13.48 -22.63 11.60
C PRO A 122 -14.78 -23.43 11.45
N TYR A 123 -14.69 -24.70 11.07
CA TYR A 123 -15.88 -25.56 10.88
C TYR A 123 -16.76 -25.66 12.14
N ALA A 124 -16.15 -25.60 13.32
CA ALA A 124 -16.89 -25.60 14.59
C ALA A 124 -17.62 -24.29 14.89
N MET A 125 -17.34 -23.22 14.16
CA MET A 125 -17.93 -21.91 14.36
C MET A 125 -19.22 -21.78 13.52
N THR A 126 -20.25 -22.49 13.94
CA THR A 126 -21.58 -22.44 13.33
C THR A 126 -22.45 -21.37 13.99
N LEU A 127 -23.51 -20.94 13.31
CA LEU A 127 -24.49 -20.00 13.89
C LEU A 127 -25.04 -20.52 15.21
N ASP A 128 -25.36 -21.80 15.29
CA ASP A 128 -25.87 -22.42 16.53
C ASP A 128 -24.84 -22.41 17.65
N ALA A 129 -23.57 -22.67 17.34
CA ALA A 129 -22.48 -22.60 18.33
C ALA A 129 -22.23 -21.18 18.84
N LEU A 130 -22.52 -20.16 18.03
CA LEU A 130 -22.35 -18.75 18.37
C LEU A 130 -23.61 -18.13 18.99
N ASN A 131 -24.76 -18.78 18.85
CA ASN A 131 -26.04 -18.28 19.34
C ASN A 131 -25.97 -18.02 20.87
N GLY A 132 -26.42 -16.84 21.29
CA GLY A 132 -26.32 -16.39 22.68
C GLY A 132 -24.93 -16.02 23.17
N LYS A 133 -23.86 -16.31 22.41
CA LYS A 133 -22.50 -15.89 22.74
C LYS A 133 -22.18 -14.52 22.16
N LEU A 134 -22.64 -14.22 20.96
CA LEU A 134 -22.44 -12.93 20.28
C LEU A 134 -23.37 -11.84 20.79
N GLU A 135 -24.54 -12.18 21.37
CA GLU A 135 -25.47 -11.19 21.94
C GLU A 135 -24.87 -10.34 23.06
N LYS A 136 -23.85 -10.85 23.74
CA LYS A 136 -23.11 -10.14 24.79
C LYS A 136 -21.95 -9.30 24.27
N HIS A 137 -21.63 -9.42 22.98
CA HIS A 137 -20.54 -8.69 22.36
C HIS A 137 -21.09 -7.55 21.50
N ASP A 138 -20.43 -6.40 21.54
CA ASP A 138 -20.69 -5.34 20.57
C ASP A 138 -20.32 -5.85 19.19
N MET A 139 -21.34 -6.12 18.37
CA MET A 139 -21.18 -6.65 17.00
C MET A 139 -20.29 -5.75 16.12
N ASN A 140 -20.11 -4.49 16.49
CA ASN A 140 -19.22 -3.57 15.78
C ASN A 140 -17.74 -3.79 16.17
N ARG A 141 -17.47 -4.58 17.20
CA ARG A 141 -16.12 -4.82 17.72
C ARG A 141 -15.97 -6.25 18.24
N ILE A 142 -16.24 -7.23 17.37
CA ILE A 142 -15.99 -8.62 17.73
C ILE A 142 -14.49 -8.79 17.93
N ARG A 143 -14.09 -9.11 19.15
CA ARG A 143 -12.71 -9.40 19.56
C ARG A 143 -12.63 -10.74 20.27
N GLY A 144 -11.42 -11.26 20.45
CA GLY A 144 -11.20 -12.52 21.12
C GLY A 144 -11.42 -13.72 20.21
N ILE A 145 -11.64 -14.88 20.79
CA ILE A 145 -11.66 -16.18 20.06
C ILE A 145 -12.68 -16.26 18.92
N TYR A 146 -13.79 -15.54 19.04
CA TYR A 146 -14.85 -15.58 18.01
C TYR A 146 -14.53 -14.72 16.77
N SER A 147 -13.46 -13.93 16.79
CA SER A 147 -12.99 -13.18 15.62
C SER A 147 -11.83 -13.88 14.90
N VAL A 148 -11.33 -14.99 15.43
CA VAL A 148 -10.19 -15.69 14.85
C VAL A 148 -10.65 -16.58 13.70
N THR A 149 -10.07 -16.35 12.53
CA THR A 149 -10.26 -17.17 11.33
C THR A 149 -9.20 -18.27 11.26
N VAL A 150 -9.37 -19.21 10.35
CA VAL A 150 -8.26 -20.11 9.95
C VAL A 150 -7.20 -19.25 9.27
N PRO A 151 -5.92 -19.29 9.68
CA PRO A 151 -4.87 -18.45 9.11
C PRO A 151 -4.78 -18.54 7.58
N GLY A 152 -4.79 -17.38 6.91
CA GLY A 152 -4.74 -17.32 5.45
C GLY A 152 -3.57 -16.50 4.89
N ALA A 153 -2.97 -15.60 5.69
CA ALA A 153 -1.95 -14.68 5.21
C ALA A 153 -0.73 -15.40 4.60
N VAL A 154 -0.20 -16.41 5.28
CA VAL A 154 0.98 -17.16 4.82
C VAL A 154 0.69 -17.94 3.55
N ASP A 155 -0.48 -18.58 3.45
CA ASP A 155 -0.92 -19.25 2.22
C ASP A 155 -0.99 -18.28 1.05
N GLY A 156 -1.55 -17.10 1.29
CA GLY A 156 -1.58 -16.02 0.29
C GLY A 156 -0.19 -15.55 -0.16
N TRP A 157 0.79 -15.51 0.74
CA TRP A 157 2.18 -15.19 0.38
C TRP A 157 2.79 -16.26 -0.53
N PHE A 158 2.56 -17.53 -0.23
CA PHE A 158 3.01 -18.63 -1.09
C PHE A 158 2.36 -18.53 -2.47
N GLU A 159 1.05 -18.35 -2.52
CA GLU A 159 0.33 -18.29 -3.80
C GLU A 159 0.77 -17.11 -4.67
N VAL A 160 0.96 -15.92 -4.10
CA VAL A 160 1.35 -14.74 -4.88
C VAL A 160 2.81 -14.82 -5.33
N LEU A 161 3.70 -15.39 -4.50
CA LEU A 161 5.10 -15.61 -4.88
C LEU A 161 5.23 -16.67 -5.98
N GLU A 162 4.52 -17.79 -5.87
CA GLU A 162 4.55 -18.84 -6.89
C GLU A 162 4.09 -18.32 -8.25
N LYS A 163 3.06 -17.47 -8.27
CA LYS A 163 2.50 -16.96 -9.53
C LYS A 163 3.26 -15.80 -10.13
N TYR A 164 3.79 -14.90 -9.31
CA TYR A 164 4.25 -13.59 -9.76
C TYR A 164 5.61 -13.18 -9.18
N GLY A 165 6.12 -13.91 -8.18
CA GLY A 165 7.43 -13.66 -7.59
C GLY A 165 8.57 -14.13 -8.49
N THR A 166 9.77 -13.70 -8.15
CA THR A 166 11.04 -14.09 -8.82
C THR A 166 12.04 -14.70 -7.85
N MET A 167 11.77 -14.59 -6.55
CA MET A 167 12.60 -15.12 -5.48
C MET A 167 11.88 -16.26 -4.74
N THR A 168 12.65 -17.10 -4.07
CA THR A 168 12.10 -18.15 -3.22
C THR A 168 11.55 -17.60 -1.91
N MET A 169 10.62 -18.32 -1.27
CA MET A 169 10.10 -17.95 0.05
C MET A 169 11.23 -17.80 1.07
N ALA A 170 12.26 -18.64 1.04
CA ALA A 170 13.40 -18.57 1.95
C ALA A 170 14.17 -17.27 1.80
N GLU A 171 14.43 -16.83 0.57
CA GLU A 171 15.11 -15.55 0.29
C GLU A 171 14.29 -14.35 0.73
N VAL A 172 12.98 -14.40 0.50
CA VAL A 172 12.06 -13.31 0.84
C VAL A 172 11.86 -13.19 2.35
N LEU A 173 11.86 -14.31 3.09
CA LEU A 173 11.70 -14.32 4.54
C LEU A 173 13.00 -14.02 5.31
N GLU A 174 14.16 -14.04 4.66
CA GLU A 174 15.45 -13.85 5.32
C GLU A 174 15.52 -12.58 6.20
N PRO A 175 15.02 -11.40 5.79
CA PRO A 175 15.04 -10.22 6.65
C PRO A 175 14.17 -10.39 7.92
N ALA A 176 13.03 -11.06 7.80
CA ALA A 176 12.16 -11.33 8.96
C ALA A 176 12.81 -12.32 9.93
N ILE A 177 13.42 -13.39 9.42
CA ILE A 177 14.17 -14.36 10.21
C ILE A 177 15.32 -13.67 10.95
N HIS A 178 16.05 -12.80 10.25
CA HIS A 178 17.13 -12.02 10.86
C HIS A 178 16.65 -11.21 12.07
N TYR A 179 15.54 -10.47 11.95
CA TYR A 179 14.99 -9.72 13.07
C TYR A 179 14.44 -10.62 14.19
N ALA A 180 13.91 -11.79 13.85
CA ALA A 180 13.44 -12.75 14.85
C ALA A 180 14.58 -13.34 15.68
N GLU A 181 15.73 -13.62 15.06
CA GLU A 181 16.89 -14.21 15.71
C GLU A 181 17.74 -13.20 16.50
N HIS A 182 17.88 -11.97 15.98
CA HIS A 182 18.80 -10.98 16.51
C HIS A 182 18.12 -9.83 17.26
N GLY A 183 16.77 -9.75 17.16
CA GLY A 183 16.01 -8.64 17.70
C GLY A 183 16.00 -7.40 16.80
N PHE A 184 15.19 -6.43 17.18
CA PHE A 184 15.03 -5.16 16.46
C PHE A 184 14.72 -4.02 17.45
N PRO A 185 15.01 -2.75 17.10
CA PRO A 185 14.65 -1.61 17.92
C PRO A 185 13.13 -1.37 17.86
N VAL A 186 12.45 -1.45 18.99
CA VAL A 186 11.01 -1.16 19.07
C VAL A 186 10.78 0.35 19.15
N SER A 187 9.97 0.89 18.24
CA SER A 187 9.63 2.32 18.27
C SER A 187 8.72 2.65 19.48
N PRO A 188 8.80 3.89 20.02
CA PRO A 188 7.92 4.30 21.13
C PRO A 188 6.44 4.14 20.84
N ILE A 189 6.01 4.40 19.59
CA ILE A 189 4.61 4.26 19.15
C ILE A 189 4.16 2.80 19.23
N ILE A 190 4.98 1.86 18.75
CA ILE A 190 4.68 0.43 18.81
C ILE A 190 4.68 -0.08 20.25
N ALA A 191 5.66 0.36 21.07
CA ALA A 191 5.71 0.00 22.48
C ALA A 191 4.46 0.47 23.25
N ASP A 192 3.93 1.64 22.93
CA ASP A 192 2.73 2.18 23.55
C ASP A 192 1.47 1.46 23.08
N ALA A 193 1.35 1.20 21.77
CA ALA A 193 0.27 0.38 21.21
C ALA A 193 0.23 -1.01 21.86
N TRP A 194 1.37 -1.63 22.06
CA TRP A 194 1.45 -2.95 22.71
C TRP A 194 1.01 -2.91 24.18
N ARG A 195 1.47 -1.94 24.95
CA ARG A 195 1.01 -1.76 26.33
C ARG A 195 -0.51 -1.56 26.43
N SER A 196 -1.11 -0.91 25.45
CA SER A 196 -2.56 -0.72 25.43
C SER A 196 -3.34 -2.02 25.27
N LEU A 197 -2.75 -3.04 24.60
CA LEU A 197 -3.37 -4.36 24.46
C LEU A 197 -3.43 -5.14 25.78
N GLU A 198 -2.44 -5.01 26.66
CA GLU A 198 -2.46 -5.66 27.98
C GLU A 198 -3.68 -5.25 28.81
N ASN A 199 -4.10 -4.00 28.67
CA ASN A 199 -5.23 -3.46 29.41
C ASN A 199 -6.60 -3.80 28.82
N ASN A 200 -6.63 -4.26 27.57
CA ASN A 200 -7.85 -4.51 26.80
C ASN A 200 -8.09 -5.99 26.45
N GLN A 201 -7.46 -6.91 27.17
CA GLN A 201 -7.66 -8.34 26.92
C GLN A 201 -9.08 -8.78 27.24
N GLU A 202 -9.76 -9.31 26.24
CA GLU A 202 -11.04 -9.98 26.42
C GLU A 202 -10.87 -11.19 27.35
N PRO A 203 -11.84 -11.47 28.25
CA PRO A 203 -11.76 -12.61 29.16
C PRO A 203 -11.51 -13.93 28.46
N SER A 204 -12.05 -14.11 27.25
CA SER A 204 -11.87 -15.34 26.43
C SER A 204 -10.43 -15.56 25.97
N THR A 205 -9.57 -14.55 25.99
CA THR A 205 -8.14 -14.66 25.61
C THR A 205 -7.23 -14.92 26.82
N ARG A 206 -7.76 -14.81 28.05
CA ARG A 206 -7.00 -15.07 29.29
C ARG A 206 -7.03 -16.53 29.72
N GLU A 207 -7.96 -17.32 29.17
CA GLU A 207 -8.16 -18.73 29.53
C GLU A 207 -7.33 -19.68 28.64
N THR A 208 -6.57 -19.17 27.68
CA THR A 208 -5.63 -19.90 26.83
C THR A 208 -4.19 -19.58 27.16
#